data_acb7e67db0c8940c165d1a5b687c5178
#
_entry.id   acb7e67db0c8940c165d1a5b687c5178
#
_cell.length_a   1.000
_cell.length_b   1.000
_cell.length_c   1.000
_cell.angle_alpha   90.00
_cell.angle_beta   90.00
_cell.angle_gamma   90.00
#
_symmetry.space_group_name_H-M   'P 1'
#
loop_
_entity.id
_entity.type
_entity.pdbx_description
1 polymer ?
#
loop_
_entity_poly.entity_id
_entity_poly.type
_entity_poly.pdbx_seq_one_letter_code
_entity_poly.pdbx_strand_id
1 'polypeptide(L)'
;MCIVPRPARKFHCCLVQRRGCVQEGAKLARENHVDLILAVGGGSVSDCCKVVSAQAKADFAFLDPTYSLSVPFKQVISGAFDTLSHAMETYFGKPDENNLSDDIDEAVMRSVIRNIRVLLTDKDNYEARSELAWASAMAENGILKIGKITDFQCHMIEHQLGAYTNCNHGAGLAVIHPVLYRHLLPANTARFARFAQNVWGIDPAGKSELKLAQAGVEALASFIKEIGLPTTFAELGIPVDTDLKAVADSTVLTGGCCKKLSREELLDILNECR
;
A
#
# COMPACT_ATOMS: atom_id res chain seq x y z
N MET A 1 29.97 11.59 10.41
CA MET A 1 30.32 11.48 11.85
C MET A 1 29.13 12.07 12.60
N CYS A 2 28.13 11.24 12.89
CA CYS A 2 26.96 11.69 13.64
C CYS A 2 27.25 11.49 15.13
N ILE A 3 27.47 12.59 15.82
CA ILE A 3 27.56 12.58 17.28
C ILE A 3 26.12 12.50 17.79
N VAL A 4 25.74 11.36 18.35
CA VAL A 4 24.50 11.19 19.10
C VAL A 4 24.86 11.38 20.60
N PRO A 5 24.57 12.54 21.20
CA PRO A 5 25.08 12.85 22.58
C PRO A 5 24.23 12.26 23.71
N ARG A 6 23.27 11.39 23.46
CA ARG A 6 22.44 10.73 24.50
C ARG A 6 22.08 9.30 24.10
N PRO A 7 21.88 8.40 25.08
CA PRO A 7 21.46 7.03 24.74
C PRO A 7 20.14 7.08 23.99
N ALA A 8 20.15 6.60 22.73
CA ALA A 8 18.96 6.53 21.90
C ALA A 8 17.90 5.66 22.59
N ARG A 9 16.76 6.23 22.95
CA ARG A 9 15.62 5.46 23.45
C ARG A 9 14.87 4.89 22.25
N LYS A 10 14.72 3.57 22.24
CA LYS A 10 13.92 2.88 21.23
C LYS A 10 12.47 2.88 21.67
N PHE A 11 11.60 3.49 20.90
CA PHE A 11 10.16 3.35 21.02
C PHE A 11 9.69 2.33 19.96
N HIS A 12 9.10 1.23 20.43
CA HIS A 12 8.54 0.21 19.54
C HIS A 12 7.05 0.49 19.39
N CYS A 13 6.65 1.12 18.31
CA CYS A 13 5.25 1.23 17.93
C CYS A 13 4.89 0.01 17.09
N CYS A 14 4.34 -1.01 17.72
CA CYS A 14 3.91 -2.24 17.04
C CYS A 14 2.63 -2.04 16.21
N LEU A 15 1.92 -0.91 16.37
CA LEU A 15 0.56 -0.71 15.87
C LEU A 15 0.32 0.73 15.47
N VAL A 16 0.72 1.07 14.28
CA VAL A 16 0.78 2.43 13.76
C VAL A 16 -0.58 3.12 13.65
N GLN A 17 -1.66 2.39 13.53
CA GLN A 17 -3.00 2.95 13.35
C GLN A 17 -3.76 3.22 14.65
N ARG A 18 -3.20 2.92 15.81
CA ARG A 18 -3.85 3.24 17.10
C ARG A 18 -3.48 4.64 17.55
N ARG A 19 -4.46 5.53 17.62
CA ARG A 19 -4.29 6.91 18.18
C ARG A 19 -3.49 6.92 19.48
N GLY A 20 -3.64 5.89 20.32
CA GLY A 20 -2.90 5.75 21.59
C GLY A 20 -1.39 5.70 21.41
N CYS A 21 -0.87 4.98 20.42
CA CYS A 21 0.58 4.87 20.18
C CYS A 21 1.20 6.20 19.75
N VAL A 22 0.52 6.97 18.91
CA VAL A 22 0.99 8.30 18.49
C VAL A 22 1.03 9.26 19.70
N GLN A 23 -0.02 9.27 20.51
CA GLN A 23 -0.09 10.11 21.70
C GLN A 23 0.96 9.75 22.74
N GLU A 24 1.19 8.45 22.98
CA GLU A 24 2.23 7.95 23.89
C GLU A 24 3.63 8.30 23.36
N GLY A 25 3.88 8.10 22.06
CA GLY A 25 5.14 8.48 21.42
C GLY A 25 5.42 9.99 21.55
N ALA A 26 4.43 10.83 21.29
CA ALA A 26 4.56 12.27 21.43
C ALA A 26 4.77 12.71 22.89
N LYS A 27 4.10 12.04 23.83
CA LYS A 27 4.30 12.26 25.28
C LYS A 27 5.73 11.92 25.67
N LEU A 28 6.21 10.74 25.33
CA LEU A 28 7.58 10.30 25.60
C LEU A 28 8.64 11.23 24.99
N ALA A 29 8.40 11.69 23.74
CA ALA A 29 9.30 12.61 23.07
C ALA A 29 9.40 13.96 23.82
N ARG A 30 8.26 14.51 24.27
CA ARG A 30 8.23 15.75 25.07
C ARG A 30 8.88 15.59 26.44
N GLU A 31 8.55 14.53 27.18
CA GLU A 31 9.09 14.26 28.52
C GLU A 31 10.60 14.04 28.53
N ASN A 32 11.15 13.55 27.43
CA ASN A 32 12.59 13.30 27.29
C ASN A 32 13.32 14.38 26.46
N HIS A 33 12.64 15.48 26.11
CA HIS A 33 13.20 16.59 25.34
C HIS A 33 13.88 16.11 24.06
N VAL A 34 13.18 15.24 23.31
CA VAL A 34 13.68 14.69 22.04
C VAL A 34 13.62 15.78 20.98
N ASP A 35 14.75 16.04 20.35
CA ASP A 35 14.90 17.03 19.29
C ASP A 35 14.85 16.43 17.87
N LEU A 36 15.10 15.11 17.73
CA LEU A 36 15.03 14.39 16.47
C LEU A 36 14.34 13.04 16.63
N ILE A 37 13.40 12.74 15.73
CA ILE A 37 12.73 11.43 15.62
C ILE A 37 13.14 10.77 14.31
N LEU A 38 13.73 9.57 14.43
CA LEU A 38 14.18 8.77 13.30
C LEU A 38 13.21 7.61 13.07
N ALA A 39 12.53 7.62 11.92
CA ALA A 39 11.65 6.53 11.53
C ALA A 39 12.46 5.36 10.96
N VAL A 40 12.32 4.18 11.58
CA VAL A 40 12.96 2.93 11.15
C VAL A 40 11.88 1.90 10.91
N GLY A 41 11.44 1.75 9.65
CA GLY A 41 10.37 0.81 9.29
C GLY A 41 9.71 1.15 7.96
N GLY A 42 8.60 0.49 7.68
CA GLY A 42 7.77 0.74 6.50
C GLY A 42 6.96 2.05 6.59
N GLY A 43 6.13 2.33 5.57
CA GLY A 43 5.34 3.56 5.42
C GLY A 43 4.55 3.92 6.68
N SER A 44 3.88 2.94 7.27
CA SER A 44 3.11 3.13 8.51
C SER A 44 3.96 3.62 9.70
N VAL A 45 5.21 3.15 9.85
CA VAL A 45 6.12 3.64 10.90
C VAL A 45 6.53 5.08 10.60
N SER A 46 6.81 5.39 9.34
CA SER A 46 7.14 6.75 8.90
C SER A 46 6.00 7.71 9.21
N ASP A 47 4.76 7.34 8.92
CA ASP A 47 3.58 8.18 9.17
C ASP A 47 3.32 8.39 10.66
N CYS A 48 3.45 7.34 11.46
CA CYS A 48 3.40 7.47 12.92
C CYS A 48 4.46 8.45 13.42
N CYS A 49 5.70 8.29 12.98
CA CYS A 49 6.81 9.14 13.40
C CYS A 49 6.65 10.59 12.95
N LYS A 50 6.09 10.85 11.75
CA LYS A 50 5.74 12.21 11.30
C LYS A 50 4.74 12.88 12.24
N VAL A 51 3.67 12.18 12.61
CA VAL A 51 2.66 12.74 13.52
C VAL A 51 3.21 12.92 14.92
N VAL A 52 4.00 11.96 15.43
CA VAL A 52 4.72 12.08 16.73
C VAL A 52 5.65 13.29 16.72
N SER A 53 6.44 13.47 15.65
CA SER A 53 7.36 14.60 15.48
C SER A 53 6.63 15.93 15.51
N ALA A 54 5.54 16.06 14.74
CA ALA A 54 4.73 17.25 14.69
C ALA A 54 4.11 17.59 16.07
N GLN A 55 3.60 16.59 16.79
CA GLN A 55 3.03 16.76 18.12
C GLN A 55 4.07 17.05 19.22
N ALA A 56 5.26 16.50 19.07
CA ALA A 56 6.38 16.70 20.00
C ALA A 56 7.19 17.96 19.67
N LYS A 57 6.98 18.58 18.50
CA LYS A 57 7.80 19.66 17.93
C LYS A 57 9.28 19.27 17.81
N ALA A 58 9.54 18.03 17.43
CA ALA A 58 10.87 17.49 17.17
C ALA A 58 11.12 17.43 15.65
N ASP A 59 12.37 17.47 15.24
CA ASP A 59 12.74 17.28 13.83
C ASP A 59 12.49 15.84 13.39
N PHE A 60 12.17 15.68 12.11
CA PHE A 60 11.94 14.38 11.49
C PHE A 60 13.01 14.08 10.44
N ALA A 61 13.61 12.89 10.52
CA ALA A 61 14.56 12.42 9.55
C ALA A 61 14.14 11.08 8.96
N PHE A 62 14.27 10.96 7.63
CA PHE A 62 14.17 9.70 6.93
C PHE A 62 15.49 8.93 7.03
N LEU A 63 15.38 7.62 7.10
CA LEU A 63 16.53 6.75 7.03
C LEU A 63 17.14 6.70 5.63
N ASP A 64 18.47 6.67 5.60
CA ASP A 64 19.25 6.33 4.42
C ASP A 64 18.82 4.95 3.88
N PRO A 65 18.71 4.76 2.55
CA PRO A 65 18.40 3.48 1.91
C PRO A 65 19.25 2.30 2.36
N THR A 66 20.47 2.52 2.81
CA THR A 66 21.34 1.47 3.38
C THR A 66 20.72 0.75 4.58
N TYR A 67 19.87 1.40 5.33
CA TYR A 67 19.12 0.76 6.42
C TYR A 67 17.99 -0.14 5.93
N SER A 68 17.58 -0.04 4.67
CA SER A 68 16.57 -0.91 4.09
C SER A 68 17.02 -2.38 4.08
N LEU A 69 18.33 -2.63 4.08
CA LEU A 69 18.92 -3.97 4.17
C LEU A 69 18.64 -4.65 5.52
N SER A 70 18.39 -3.88 6.58
CA SER A 70 18.03 -4.40 7.90
C SER A 70 16.54 -4.71 8.07
N VAL A 71 15.69 -4.29 7.14
CA VAL A 71 14.25 -4.57 7.17
C VAL A 71 14.00 -6.03 6.82
N PRO A 72 13.22 -6.79 7.62
CA PRO A 72 12.88 -8.18 7.30
C PRO A 72 12.30 -8.30 5.89
N PHE A 73 12.74 -9.29 5.12
CA PHE A 73 12.40 -9.42 3.70
C PHE A 73 10.87 -9.44 3.45
N LYS A 74 10.10 -10.11 4.33
CA LYS A 74 8.63 -10.09 4.24
C LYS A 74 8.05 -8.67 4.33
N GLN A 75 8.65 -7.79 5.13
CA GLN A 75 8.20 -6.39 5.23
C GLN A 75 8.62 -5.58 4.00
N VAL A 76 9.76 -5.89 3.38
CA VAL A 76 10.16 -5.26 2.13
C VAL A 76 9.17 -5.58 1.02
N ILE A 77 8.80 -6.85 0.86
CA ILE A 77 7.82 -7.28 -0.16
C ILE A 77 6.43 -6.68 0.11
N SER A 78 5.97 -6.73 1.35
CA SER A 78 4.69 -6.15 1.77
C SER A 78 4.66 -4.63 1.56
N GLY A 79 5.74 -3.90 1.91
CA GLY A 79 5.83 -2.45 1.69
C GLY A 79 5.98 -2.08 0.21
N ALA A 80 6.67 -2.90 -0.58
CA ALA A 80 6.73 -2.70 -2.02
C ALA A 80 5.37 -2.94 -2.70
N PHE A 81 4.59 -3.90 -2.21
CA PHE A 81 3.21 -4.09 -2.67
C PHE A 81 2.31 -2.92 -2.26
N ASP A 82 2.49 -2.37 -1.07
CA ASP A 82 1.81 -1.15 -0.63
C ASP A 82 2.12 0.04 -1.56
N THR A 83 3.37 0.20 -1.97
CA THR A 83 3.76 1.17 -3.00
C THR A 83 3.02 0.95 -4.33
N LEU A 84 2.91 -0.32 -4.77
CA LEU A 84 2.13 -0.68 -5.96
C LEU A 84 0.65 -0.33 -5.77
N SER A 85 0.10 -0.59 -4.59
CA SER A 85 -1.28 -0.26 -4.22
C SER A 85 -1.56 1.24 -4.31
N HIS A 86 -0.71 2.08 -3.74
CA HIS A 86 -0.82 3.53 -3.84
C HIS A 86 -0.83 4.03 -5.29
N ALA A 87 0.07 3.52 -6.12
CA ALA A 87 0.10 3.86 -7.55
C ALA A 87 -1.18 3.38 -8.25
N MET A 88 -1.63 2.14 -8.00
CA MET A 88 -2.89 1.62 -8.58
C MET A 88 -4.11 2.45 -8.17
N GLU A 89 -4.26 2.81 -6.89
CA GLU A 89 -5.41 3.57 -6.42
C GLU A 89 -5.38 5.04 -6.85
N THR A 90 -4.22 5.57 -7.22
CA THR A 90 -4.09 6.84 -7.91
C THR A 90 -4.43 6.70 -9.39
N TYR A 91 -3.89 5.68 -10.06
CA TYR A 91 -4.14 5.36 -11.47
C TYR A 91 -5.62 5.15 -11.78
N PHE A 92 -6.33 4.37 -10.96
CA PHE A 92 -7.77 4.13 -11.08
C PHE A 92 -8.62 5.30 -10.58
N GLY A 93 -8.01 6.43 -10.20
CA GLY A 93 -8.70 7.66 -9.86
C GLY A 93 -9.24 8.41 -11.08
N LYS A 94 -10.07 9.45 -10.84
CA LYS A 94 -10.61 10.32 -11.90
C LYS A 94 -9.63 11.43 -12.26
N PRO A 95 -9.69 12.01 -13.48
CA PRO A 95 -10.64 11.68 -14.55
C PRO A 95 -10.36 10.33 -15.20
N ASP A 96 -11.32 9.83 -15.98
CA ASP A 96 -11.18 8.57 -16.71
C ASP A 96 -10.32 8.73 -17.98
N GLU A 97 -10.19 9.96 -18.48
CA GLU A 97 -9.31 10.30 -19.59
C GLU A 97 -7.84 10.18 -19.20
N ASN A 98 -7.05 9.65 -20.11
CA ASN A 98 -5.62 9.47 -19.91
C ASN A 98 -4.90 10.82 -19.81
N ASN A 99 -3.99 10.91 -18.86
CA ASN A 99 -3.17 12.09 -18.63
C ASN A 99 -1.72 11.72 -18.27
N LEU A 100 -0.86 12.70 -18.13
CA LEU A 100 0.56 12.49 -17.80
C LEU A 100 0.76 11.75 -16.47
N SER A 101 -0.09 12.01 -15.47
CA SER A 101 -0.02 11.30 -14.18
C SER A 101 -0.23 9.81 -14.35
N ASP A 102 -1.15 9.39 -15.24
CA ASP A 102 -1.36 7.98 -15.55
C ASP A 102 -0.13 7.32 -16.19
N ASP A 103 0.55 8.02 -17.10
CA ASP A 103 1.77 7.49 -17.74
C ASP A 103 2.90 7.31 -16.71
N ILE A 104 3.01 8.24 -15.76
CA ILE A 104 3.98 8.15 -14.65
C ILE A 104 3.59 7.02 -13.68
N ASP A 105 2.30 6.90 -13.33
CA ASP A 105 1.78 5.81 -12.49
C ASP A 105 2.12 4.44 -13.09
N GLU A 106 1.91 4.27 -14.39
CA GLU A 106 2.25 3.04 -15.11
C GLU A 106 3.76 2.75 -15.05
N ALA A 107 4.60 3.77 -15.18
CA ALA A 107 6.05 3.62 -15.07
C ALA A 107 6.48 3.21 -13.64
N VAL A 108 5.88 3.81 -12.61
CA VAL A 108 6.11 3.47 -11.21
C VAL A 108 5.69 2.02 -10.95
N MET A 109 4.49 1.62 -11.37
CA MET A 109 4.00 0.23 -11.20
C MET A 109 4.93 -0.78 -11.87
N ARG A 110 5.36 -0.53 -13.11
CA ARG A 110 6.33 -1.41 -13.80
C ARG A 110 7.67 -1.49 -13.09
N SER A 111 8.16 -0.36 -12.54
CA SER A 111 9.41 -0.34 -11.77
C SER A 111 9.29 -1.17 -10.50
N VAL A 112 8.19 -1.03 -9.74
CA VAL A 112 7.93 -1.82 -8.54
C VAL A 112 7.89 -3.31 -8.86
N ILE A 113 7.11 -3.73 -9.85
CA ILE A 113 6.97 -5.14 -10.26
C ILE A 113 8.34 -5.73 -10.65
N ARG A 114 9.11 -5.01 -11.46
CA ARG A 114 10.45 -5.45 -11.90
C ARG A 114 11.39 -5.62 -10.72
N ASN A 115 11.46 -4.63 -9.83
CA ASN A 115 12.42 -4.65 -8.73
C ASN A 115 12.06 -5.63 -7.62
N ILE A 116 10.76 -5.88 -7.37
CA ILE A 116 10.35 -6.99 -6.49
C ILE A 116 10.85 -8.32 -7.06
N ARG A 117 10.70 -8.57 -8.37
CA ARG A 117 11.19 -9.80 -9.00
C ARG A 117 12.70 -9.98 -8.88
N VAL A 118 13.48 -8.90 -8.97
CA VAL A 118 14.93 -8.95 -8.69
C VAL A 118 15.16 -9.40 -7.25
N LEU A 119 14.41 -8.84 -6.28
CA LEU A 119 14.57 -9.18 -4.87
C LEU A 119 14.16 -10.62 -4.52
N LEU A 120 13.32 -11.28 -5.33
CA LEU A 120 13.00 -12.70 -5.12
C LEU A 120 14.22 -13.60 -5.37
N THR A 121 15.16 -13.18 -6.22
CA THR A 121 16.38 -13.92 -6.55
C THR A 121 17.60 -13.42 -5.78
N ASP A 122 17.66 -12.15 -5.48
CA ASP A 122 18.73 -11.48 -4.73
C ASP A 122 18.12 -10.47 -3.74
N LYS A 123 17.75 -10.95 -2.56
CA LYS A 123 17.05 -10.17 -1.52
C LYS A 123 17.85 -8.97 -1.01
N ASP A 124 19.16 -8.96 -1.18
CA ASP A 124 20.06 -7.92 -0.70
C ASP A 124 20.52 -6.97 -1.83
N ASN A 125 19.93 -7.10 -3.02
CA ASN A 125 20.24 -6.26 -4.18
C ASN A 125 19.97 -4.78 -3.86
N TYR A 126 21.05 -4.00 -3.79
CA TYR A 126 20.98 -2.59 -3.39
C TYR A 126 20.22 -1.74 -4.41
N GLU A 127 20.48 -1.94 -5.70
CA GLU A 127 19.83 -1.18 -6.77
C GLU A 127 18.31 -1.40 -6.74
N ALA A 128 17.87 -2.65 -6.63
CA ALA A 128 16.44 -2.95 -6.55
C ALA A 128 15.77 -2.35 -5.31
N ARG A 129 16.42 -2.40 -4.16
CA ARG A 129 15.92 -1.76 -2.94
C ARG A 129 15.88 -0.24 -3.04
N SER A 130 16.90 0.37 -3.65
CA SER A 130 16.97 1.81 -3.89
C SER A 130 15.86 2.26 -4.84
N GLU A 131 15.64 1.53 -5.94
CA GLU A 131 14.55 1.79 -6.89
C GLU A 131 13.16 1.66 -6.24
N LEU A 132 12.97 0.66 -5.37
CA LEU A 132 11.72 0.53 -4.60
C LEU A 132 11.51 1.69 -3.63
N ALA A 133 12.55 2.15 -2.94
CA ALA A 133 12.47 3.31 -2.07
C ALA A 133 12.13 4.59 -2.85
N TRP A 134 12.71 4.76 -4.05
CA TRP A 134 12.38 5.87 -4.93
C TRP A 134 10.94 5.79 -5.46
N ALA A 135 10.52 4.60 -5.91
CA ALA A 135 9.14 4.36 -6.34
C ALA A 135 8.13 4.65 -5.22
N SER A 136 8.44 4.27 -3.97
CA SER A 136 7.61 4.58 -2.80
C SER A 136 7.49 6.10 -2.59
N ALA A 137 8.60 6.83 -2.66
CA ALA A 137 8.58 8.28 -2.56
C ALA A 137 7.72 8.91 -3.66
N MET A 138 7.79 8.41 -4.89
CA MET A 138 6.97 8.89 -6.01
C MET A 138 5.49 8.59 -5.81
N ALA A 139 5.13 7.41 -5.33
CA ALA A 139 3.74 7.01 -5.09
C ALA A 139 3.07 7.83 -3.97
N GLU A 140 3.86 8.29 -2.98
CA GLU A 140 3.35 8.92 -1.77
C GLU A 140 3.46 10.46 -1.74
N ASN A 141 4.41 11.08 -2.45
CA ASN A 141 4.68 12.51 -2.34
C ASN A 141 3.63 13.42 -2.98
N GLY A 142 2.60 12.85 -3.59
CA GLY A 142 1.50 13.58 -4.22
C GLY A 142 1.73 13.98 -5.68
N ILE A 143 2.90 13.73 -6.27
CA ILE A 143 3.16 14.07 -7.67
C ILE A 143 2.23 13.31 -8.62
N LEU A 144 1.94 12.04 -8.31
CA LEU A 144 1.01 11.22 -9.11
C LEU A 144 -0.45 11.67 -8.98
N LYS A 145 -0.77 12.43 -7.92
CA LYS A 145 -2.12 12.93 -7.63
C LYS A 145 -2.44 14.24 -8.32
N ILE A 146 -1.49 14.82 -9.08
CA ILE A 146 -1.70 16.08 -9.79
C ILE A 146 -2.78 15.90 -10.86
N GLY A 147 -3.87 16.66 -10.74
CA GLY A 147 -5.02 16.57 -11.63
C GLY A 147 -5.89 15.35 -11.45
N LYS A 148 -5.72 14.58 -10.34
CA LYS A 148 -6.47 13.38 -10.04
C LYS A 148 -7.30 13.48 -8.77
N ILE A 149 -8.43 12.78 -8.76
CA ILE A 149 -9.20 12.43 -7.55
C ILE A 149 -8.97 10.95 -7.34
N THR A 150 -8.21 10.62 -6.33
CA THR A 150 -7.75 9.23 -6.07
C THR A 150 -8.89 8.34 -5.57
N ASP A 151 -8.82 7.05 -5.84
CA ASP A 151 -9.79 6.07 -5.39
C ASP A 151 -9.64 5.77 -3.90
N PHE A 152 -8.58 5.13 -3.49
CA PHE A 152 -8.26 4.73 -2.11
C PHE A 152 -9.34 3.88 -1.40
N GLN A 153 -10.20 3.19 -2.13
CA GLN A 153 -11.20 2.29 -1.52
C GLN A 153 -10.54 1.07 -0.86
N CYS A 154 -9.53 0.49 -1.50
CA CYS A 154 -8.81 -0.66 -0.94
C CYS A 154 -8.14 -0.32 0.39
N HIS A 155 -7.44 0.81 0.44
CA HIS A 155 -6.83 1.29 1.67
C HIS A 155 -7.85 1.52 2.78
N MET A 156 -9.00 2.13 2.47
CA MET A 156 -10.04 2.36 3.48
C MET A 156 -10.61 1.06 4.04
N ILE A 157 -10.78 0.03 3.21
CA ILE A 157 -11.20 -1.30 3.63
C ILE A 157 -10.14 -1.94 4.52
N GLU A 158 -8.89 -1.92 4.06
CA GLU A 158 -7.77 -2.54 4.77
C GLU A 158 -7.48 -1.86 6.10
N HIS A 159 -7.55 -0.53 6.18
CA HIS A 159 -7.39 0.20 7.43
C HIS A 159 -8.36 -0.27 8.51
N GLN A 160 -9.62 -0.52 8.14
CA GLN A 160 -10.58 -1.06 9.10
C GLN A 160 -10.28 -2.53 9.42
N LEU A 161 -10.00 -3.35 8.42
CA LEU A 161 -9.59 -4.73 8.64
C LEU A 161 -8.39 -4.81 9.60
N GLY A 162 -7.34 -4.02 9.35
CA GLY A 162 -6.17 -3.92 10.21
C GLY A 162 -6.47 -3.43 11.62
N ALA A 163 -7.42 -2.51 11.77
CA ALA A 163 -7.85 -2.03 13.09
C ALA A 163 -8.53 -3.12 13.93
N TYR A 164 -9.28 -4.03 13.30
CA TYR A 164 -9.95 -5.15 13.96
C TYR A 164 -9.04 -6.38 14.17
N THR A 165 -8.08 -6.62 13.27
CA THR A 165 -7.33 -7.87 13.22
C THR A 165 -5.84 -7.73 13.50
N ASN A 166 -5.31 -6.51 13.41
CA ASN A 166 -3.88 -6.24 13.51
C ASN A 166 -3.03 -6.94 12.42
N CYS A 167 -3.60 -7.18 11.25
CA CYS A 167 -2.89 -7.78 10.14
C CYS A 167 -1.80 -6.85 9.57
N ASN A 168 -0.87 -7.43 8.80
CA ASN A 168 0.12 -6.64 8.08
C ASN A 168 -0.56 -5.85 6.95
N HIS A 169 -0.35 -4.54 6.90
CA HIS A 169 -1.02 -3.61 5.99
C HIS A 169 -0.89 -4.01 4.51
N GLY A 170 0.35 -4.06 3.99
CA GLY A 170 0.55 -4.38 2.57
C GLY A 170 0.11 -5.80 2.19
N ALA A 171 0.16 -6.75 3.14
CA ALA A 171 -0.38 -8.09 2.92
C ALA A 171 -1.92 -8.10 2.93
N GLY A 172 -2.56 -7.27 3.75
CA GLY A 172 -4.01 -7.05 3.73
C GLY A 172 -4.48 -6.45 2.41
N LEU A 173 -3.78 -5.43 1.92
CA LEU A 173 -4.03 -4.85 0.59
C LEU A 173 -3.90 -5.91 -0.52
N ALA A 174 -2.90 -6.80 -0.44
CA ALA A 174 -2.69 -7.84 -1.43
C ALA A 174 -3.87 -8.82 -1.54
N VAL A 175 -4.49 -9.18 -0.42
CA VAL A 175 -5.68 -10.03 -0.41
C VAL A 175 -6.89 -9.32 -1.01
N ILE A 176 -7.09 -8.05 -0.67
CA ILE A 176 -8.31 -7.31 -1.04
C ILE A 176 -8.30 -6.86 -2.51
N HIS A 177 -7.17 -6.38 -3.04
CA HIS A 177 -7.10 -5.77 -4.37
C HIS A 177 -7.69 -6.62 -5.51
N PRO A 178 -7.31 -7.91 -5.68
CA PRO A 178 -7.84 -8.69 -6.80
C PRO A 178 -9.35 -8.87 -6.74
N VAL A 179 -9.89 -9.06 -5.53
CA VAL A 179 -11.34 -9.21 -5.32
C VAL A 179 -12.05 -7.89 -5.61
N LEU A 180 -11.61 -6.80 -5.00
CA LEU A 180 -12.13 -5.47 -5.22
C LEU A 180 -12.14 -5.10 -6.71
N TYR A 181 -11.04 -5.36 -7.40
CA TYR A 181 -10.93 -4.99 -8.82
C TYR A 181 -11.83 -5.82 -9.73
N ARG A 182 -12.16 -7.07 -9.39
CA ARG A 182 -13.20 -7.83 -10.10
C ARG A 182 -14.57 -7.17 -9.97
N HIS A 183 -14.90 -6.60 -8.82
CA HIS A 183 -16.15 -5.84 -8.60
C HIS A 183 -16.17 -4.48 -9.28
N LEU A 184 -15.02 -3.81 -9.42
CA LEU A 184 -14.90 -2.50 -10.06
C LEU A 184 -14.76 -2.58 -11.59
N LEU A 185 -14.18 -3.65 -12.12
CA LEU A 185 -13.86 -3.82 -13.53
C LEU A 185 -15.05 -3.53 -14.49
N PRO A 186 -16.29 -3.98 -14.20
CA PRO A 186 -17.42 -3.68 -15.08
C PRO A 186 -17.75 -2.19 -15.20
N ALA A 187 -17.37 -1.37 -14.24
CA ALA A 187 -17.65 0.06 -14.22
C ALA A 187 -16.65 0.89 -15.06
N ASN A 188 -15.44 0.36 -15.32
CA ASN A 188 -14.46 1.03 -16.19
C ASN A 188 -13.54 0.01 -16.89
N THR A 189 -14.13 -0.82 -17.76
CA THR A 189 -13.42 -1.88 -18.48
C THR A 189 -12.21 -1.35 -19.27
N ALA A 190 -12.36 -0.19 -19.91
CA ALA A 190 -11.29 0.41 -20.72
C ALA A 190 -10.02 0.73 -19.89
N ARG A 191 -10.20 1.26 -18.66
CA ARG A 191 -9.07 1.55 -17.76
C ARG A 191 -8.36 0.28 -17.30
N PHE A 192 -9.11 -0.78 -16.98
CA PHE A 192 -8.55 -2.08 -16.65
C PHE A 192 -7.87 -2.75 -17.85
N ALA A 193 -8.39 -2.59 -19.06
CA ALA A 193 -7.74 -3.06 -20.29
C ALA A 193 -6.41 -2.33 -20.54
N ARG A 194 -6.36 -1.01 -20.34
CA ARG A 194 -5.12 -0.23 -20.40
C ARG A 194 -4.10 -0.69 -19.33
N PHE A 195 -4.53 -0.93 -18.11
CA PHE A 195 -3.70 -1.49 -17.04
C PHE A 195 -3.07 -2.83 -17.46
N ALA A 196 -3.86 -3.71 -18.09
CA ALA A 196 -3.36 -4.98 -18.59
C ALA A 196 -2.25 -4.81 -19.65
N GLN A 197 -2.42 -3.87 -20.56
CA GLN A 197 -1.43 -3.62 -21.63
C GLN A 197 -0.19 -2.91 -21.11
N ASN A 198 -0.38 -1.79 -20.42
CA ASN A 198 0.71 -0.86 -20.14
C ASN A 198 1.51 -1.23 -18.89
N VAL A 199 0.87 -1.90 -17.92
CA VAL A 199 1.56 -2.33 -16.68
C VAL A 199 2.05 -3.77 -16.80
N TRP A 200 1.20 -4.67 -17.29
CA TRP A 200 1.50 -6.10 -17.36
C TRP A 200 2.07 -6.54 -18.71
N GLY A 201 2.02 -5.69 -19.74
CA GLY A 201 2.54 -6.02 -21.07
C GLY A 201 1.70 -7.08 -21.81
N ILE A 202 0.41 -7.21 -21.47
CA ILE A 202 -0.46 -8.22 -22.09
C ILE A 202 -0.83 -7.77 -23.49
N ASP A 203 -0.52 -8.63 -24.49
CA ASP A 203 -0.87 -8.37 -25.90
C ASP A 203 -2.41 -8.32 -26.08
N PRO A 204 -2.96 -7.22 -26.61
CA PRO A 204 -4.39 -7.08 -26.88
C PRO A 204 -4.87 -7.92 -28.08
N ALA A 205 -3.97 -8.43 -28.93
CA ALA A 205 -4.33 -9.14 -30.14
C ALA A 205 -5.27 -10.32 -29.85
N GLY A 206 -6.41 -10.34 -30.55
CA GLY A 206 -7.42 -11.40 -30.44
C GLY A 206 -8.25 -11.38 -29.15
N LYS A 207 -8.12 -10.36 -28.29
CA LYS A 207 -8.91 -10.22 -27.06
C LYS A 207 -9.93 -9.10 -27.19
N SER A 208 -11.14 -9.33 -26.66
CA SER A 208 -12.07 -8.23 -26.40
C SER A 208 -11.53 -7.37 -25.23
N GLU A 209 -11.97 -6.12 -25.17
CA GLU A 209 -11.58 -5.20 -24.07
C GLU A 209 -11.87 -5.83 -22.70
N LEU A 210 -13.03 -6.46 -22.52
CA LEU A 210 -13.38 -7.15 -21.27
C LEU A 210 -12.41 -8.28 -20.94
N LYS A 211 -12.05 -9.12 -21.91
CA LYS A 211 -11.08 -10.21 -21.69
C LYS A 211 -9.69 -9.68 -21.34
N LEU A 212 -9.31 -8.57 -21.98
CA LEU A 212 -8.03 -7.93 -21.68
C LEU A 212 -8.02 -7.34 -20.27
N ALA A 213 -9.10 -6.66 -19.88
CA ALA A 213 -9.29 -6.13 -18.54
C ALA A 213 -9.24 -7.22 -17.46
N GLN A 214 -9.95 -8.33 -17.69
CA GLN A 214 -9.90 -9.51 -16.81
C GLN A 214 -8.49 -10.08 -16.70
N ALA A 215 -7.77 -10.20 -17.81
CA ALA A 215 -6.38 -10.69 -17.80
C ALA A 215 -5.45 -9.80 -16.99
N GLY A 216 -5.67 -8.48 -16.94
CA GLY A 216 -4.90 -7.56 -16.09
C GLY A 216 -5.12 -7.81 -14.60
N VAL A 217 -6.35 -8.05 -14.17
CA VAL A 217 -6.67 -8.38 -12.77
C VAL A 217 -6.10 -9.74 -12.39
N GLU A 218 -6.18 -10.73 -13.29
CA GLU A 218 -5.58 -12.05 -13.05
C GLU A 218 -4.04 -12.01 -13.03
N ALA A 219 -3.41 -11.11 -13.80
CA ALA A 219 -1.97 -10.87 -13.72
C ALA A 219 -1.57 -10.31 -12.36
N LEU A 220 -2.35 -9.37 -11.80
CA LEU A 220 -2.15 -8.87 -10.44
C LEU A 220 -2.28 -9.99 -9.40
N ALA A 221 -3.34 -10.81 -9.47
CA ALA A 221 -3.53 -11.93 -8.56
C ALA A 221 -2.39 -12.96 -8.64
N SER A 222 -1.93 -13.25 -9.86
CA SER A 222 -0.79 -14.14 -10.10
C SER A 222 0.51 -13.58 -9.55
N PHE A 223 0.74 -12.28 -9.69
CA PHE A 223 1.92 -11.59 -9.16
C PHE A 223 1.94 -11.61 -7.63
N ILE A 224 0.81 -11.39 -6.96
CA ILE A 224 0.69 -11.49 -5.49
C ILE A 224 1.15 -12.87 -5.01
N LYS A 225 0.69 -13.91 -5.70
CA LYS A 225 1.10 -15.29 -5.41
C LYS A 225 2.59 -15.53 -5.71
N GLU A 226 3.10 -15.00 -6.84
CA GLU A 226 4.51 -15.08 -7.25
C GLU A 226 5.43 -14.52 -6.16
N ILE A 227 5.07 -13.39 -5.56
CA ILE A 227 5.87 -12.69 -4.55
C ILE A 227 5.68 -13.22 -3.12
N GLY A 228 4.88 -14.26 -2.96
CA GLY A 228 4.66 -14.95 -1.68
C GLY A 228 3.82 -14.19 -0.67
N LEU A 229 2.98 -13.23 -1.12
CA LEU A 229 2.00 -12.59 -0.27
C LEU A 229 0.73 -13.47 -0.16
N PRO A 230 -0.04 -13.35 0.94
CA PRO A 230 -1.28 -14.10 1.11
C PRO A 230 -2.31 -13.70 0.05
N THR A 231 -3.14 -14.65 -0.33
CA THR A 231 -4.24 -14.49 -1.30
C THR A 231 -5.62 -14.62 -0.67
N THR A 232 -5.68 -15.04 0.59
CA THR A 232 -6.91 -15.14 1.38
C THR A 232 -6.70 -14.63 2.81
N PHE A 233 -7.79 -14.32 3.50
CA PHE A 233 -7.75 -13.96 4.91
C PHE A 233 -7.21 -15.10 5.80
N ALA A 234 -7.48 -16.34 5.42
CA ALA A 234 -6.93 -17.50 6.14
C ALA A 234 -5.39 -17.54 6.06
N GLU A 235 -4.82 -17.32 4.86
CA GLU A 235 -3.37 -17.22 4.66
C GLU A 235 -2.76 -16.00 5.36
N LEU A 236 -3.52 -14.90 5.45
CA LEU A 236 -3.11 -13.70 6.19
C LEU A 236 -3.15 -13.92 7.72
N GLY A 237 -3.78 -14.98 8.19
CA GLY A 237 -3.93 -15.30 9.61
C GLY A 237 -5.08 -14.58 10.30
N ILE A 238 -6.07 -14.11 9.55
CA ILE A 238 -7.26 -13.46 10.11
C ILE A 238 -8.17 -14.54 10.71
N PRO A 239 -8.59 -14.38 11.98
CA PRO A 239 -9.50 -15.32 12.62
C PRO A 239 -10.82 -15.48 11.85
N VAL A 240 -11.30 -16.71 11.75
CA VAL A 240 -12.53 -17.04 10.99
C VAL A 240 -13.78 -16.37 11.58
N ASP A 241 -13.76 -16.08 12.87
CA ASP A 241 -14.82 -15.41 13.64
C ASP A 241 -14.72 -13.87 13.61
N THR A 242 -13.79 -13.31 12.85
CA THR A 242 -13.70 -11.86 12.67
C THR A 242 -15.03 -11.30 12.15
N ASP A 243 -15.57 -10.28 12.84
CA ASP A 243 -16.81 -9.60 12.46
C ASP A 243 -16.58 -8.71 11.21
N LEU A 244 -16.62 -9.33 10.02
CA LEU A 244 -16.46 -8.62 8.74
C LEU A 244 -17.58 -7.62 8.50
N LYS A 245 -18.76 -7.81 9.12
CA LYS A 245 -19.85 -6.83 9.04
C LYS A 245 -19.46 -5.55 9.77
N ALA A 246 -18.91 -5.65 10.97
CA ALA A 246 -18.42 -4.48 11.70
C ALA A 246 -17.27 -3.77 10.95
N VAL A 247 -16.38 -4.51 10.30
CA VAL A 247 -15.35 -3.94 9.41
C VAL A 247 -16.01 -3.16 8.27
N ALA A 248 -16.97 -3.77 7.56
CA ALA A 248 -17.67 -3.12 6.45
C ALA A 248 -18.42 -1.85 6.92
N ASP A 249 -19.15 -1.94 8.03
CA ASP A 249 -19.96 -0.82 8.55
C ASP A 249 -19.10 0.37 8.97
N SER A 250 -17.89 0.14 9.50
CA SER A 250 -16.98 1.18 9.95
C SER A 250 -16.05 1.74 8.87
N THR A 251 -15.95 1.09 7.71
CA THR A 251 -15.10 1.55 6.60
C THR A 251 -15.56 2.91 6.08
N VAL A 252 -14.61 3.83 5.86
CA VAL A 252 -14.90 5.12 5.24
C VAL A 252 -15.13 4.90 3.74
N LEU A 253 -16.32 5.24 3.25
CA LEU A 253 -16.65 5.16 1.83
C LEU A 253 -16.11 6.39 1.10
N THR A 254 -15.11 6.19 0.27
CA THR A 254 -14.55 7.24 -0.60
C THR A 254 -15.44 7.49 -1.81
N GLY A 255 -15.16 8.57 -2.53
CA GLY A 255 -15.85 8.88 -3.79
C GLY A 255 -15.61 7.86 -4.89
N GLY A 256 -14.51 7.10 -4.76
CA GLY A 256 -14.10 6.08 -5.72
C GLY A 256 -13.84 6.62 -7.12
N CYS A 257 -13.09 5.88 -7.90
CA CYS A 257 -12.83 6.26 -9.28
C CYS A 257 -13.98 5.82 -10.21
N CYS A 258 -14.09 4.51 -10.38
CA CYS A 258 -15.03 3.91 -11.32
C CYS A 258 -16.42 3.82 -10.69
N LYS A 259 -16.48 3.42 -9.42
CA LYS A 259 -17.71 3.10 -8.73
C LYS A 259 -17.53 3.26 -7.22
N LYS A 260 -18.44 3.97 -6.59
CA LYS A 260 -18.55 4.00 -5.14
C LYS A 260 -19.27 2.74 -4.66
N LEU A 261 -18.63 1.97 -3.78
CA LEU A 261 -19.20 0.75 -3.22
C LEU A 261 -20.34 1.05 -2.23
N SER A 262 -21.34 0.15 -2.20
CA SER A 262 -22.30 0.08 -1.10
C SER A 262 -21.72 -0.70 0.09
N ARG A 263 -22.40 -0.67 1.24
CA ARG A 263 -22.01 -1.45 2.43
C ARG A 263 -22.15 -2.96 2.18
N GLU A 264 -23.18 -3.35 1.44
CA GLU A 264 -23.44 -4.73 1.05
C GLU A 264 -22.33 -5.25 0.13
N GLU A 265 -22.00 -4.51 -0.94
CA GLU A 265 -20.92 -4.87 -1.85
C GLU A 265 -19.56 -4.98 -1.12
N LEU A 266 -19.32 -4.10 -0.15
CA LEU A 266 -18.09 -4.12 0.63
C LEU A 266 -18.03 -5.37 1.52
N LEU A 267 -19.16 -5.77 2.13
CA LEU A 267 -19.25 -7.01 2.89
C LEU A 267 -19.08 -8.25 2.00
N ASP A 268 -19.63 -8.23 0.78
CA ASP A 268 -19.45 -9.32 -0.19
C ASP A 268 -17.98 -9.47 -0.57
N ILE A 269 -17.29 -8.36 -0.89
CA ILE A 269 -15.84 -8.35 -1.16
C ILE A 269 -15.05 -8.95 0.00
N LEU A 270 -15.34 -8.53 1.24
CA LEU A 270 -14.66 -9.06 2.42
C LEU A 270 -14.93 -10.56 2.62
N ASN A 271 -16.13 -11.05 2.33
CA ASN A 271 -16.46 -12.48 2.41
C ASN A 271 -15.76 -13.29 1.30
N GLU A 272 -15.61 -12.75 0.09
CA GLU A 272 -14.86 -13.38 -1.00
C GLU A 272 -13.35 -13.47 -0.71
N CYS A 273 -12.81 -12.65 0.17
CA CYS A 273 -11.42 -12.71 0.61
C CYS A 273 -11.12 -13.85 1.61
N ARG A 274 -12.14 -14.56 2.13
CA ARG A 274 -11.98 -15.73 3.04
C ARG A 274 -11.47 -16.93 2.28
#